data_abd84a932903fab45cd331832328ac50
#
_entry.id   abd84a932903fab45cd331832328ac50
#
_cell.length_a   1.000
_cell.length_b   1.000
_cell.length_c   1.000
_cell.angle_alpha   90.00
_cell.angle_beta   90.00
_cell.angle_gamma   90.00
#
_symmetry.space_group_name_H-M   'P 1'
#
loop_
_entity.id
_entity.type
_entity.pdbx_description
1 polymer ?
#
loop_
_entity_poly.entity_id
_entity_poly.type
_entity_poly.pdbx_seq_one_letter_code
_entity_poly.pdbx_strand_id
1 'polypeptide(L)'
;MAAAGALTILAAGAPEATDASMPMLEVMGRRVWRYGSTAAAASLAKISVNYLIAHALQALAESITLLERGGLDTGQFVEMINDSVFPGPVYGGYGEAIARRAYTPPGFTTVLGLKDVMLAVDAADDAGARLPCAPVLREVFETAVSQVGADLDWAAVAEVTRGRSRLSWW
;
A
#
# COMPACT_ATOMS: atom_id res chain seq x y z
N MET A 1 -15.86 4.95 5.93
CA MET A 1 -14.97 6.12 6.16
C MET A 1 -15.61 7.42 5.71
N ALA A 2 -16.07 7.58 4.46
CA ALA A 2 -16.67 8.83 3.99
C ALA A 2 -17.89 9.27 4.83
N ALA A 3 -18.84 8.37 5.08
CA ALA A 3 -20.02 8.65 5.92
C ALA A 3 -19.69 9.02 7.38
N ALA A 4 -18.49 8.76 7.85
CA ALA A 4 -18.02 9.08 9.20
C ALA A 4 -17.10 10.33 9.21
N GLY A 5 -16.96 11.05 8.10
CA GLY A 5 -16.05 12.21 8.00
C GLY A 5 -14.58 11.87 8.27
N ALA A 6 -14.17 10.61 8.06
CA ALA A 6 -12.86 10.11 8.48
C ALA A 6 -11.83 9.99 7.33
N LEU A 7 -12.14 10.54 6.15
CA LEU A 7 -11.22 10.50 5.02
C LEU A 7 -10.01 11.43 5.24
N THR A 8 -8.86 11.00 4.75
CA THR A 8 -7.76 11.92 4.44
C THR A 8 -7.91 12.33 2.99
N ILE A 9 -8.16 13.62 2.74
CA ILE A 9 -8.46 14.14 1.42
C ILE A 9 -7.23 14.88 0.87
N LEU A 10 -6.89 14.60 -0.38
CA LEU A 10 -5.88 15.31 -1.13
C LEU A 10 -6.59 16.16 -2.18
N ALA A 11 -6.43 17.49 -2.12
CA ALA A 11 -7.04 18.43 -3.03
C ALA A 11 -5.97 19.21 -3.81
N ALA A 12 -6.15 19.34 -5.11
CA ALA A 12 -5.29 20.14 -5.97
C ALA A 12 -6.10 20.78 -7.11
N GLY A 13 -5.70 21.95 -7.55
CA GLY A 13 -6.38 22.71 -8.60
C GLY A 13 -6.17 24.20 -8.42
N ALA A 14 -6.83 25.02 -9.26
CA ALA A 14 -6.81 26.46 -9.13
C ALA A 14 -7.23 26.88 -7.70
N PRO A 15 -6.56 27.86 -7.09
CA PRO A 15 -6.83 28.28 -5.71
C PRO A 15 -8.31 28.57 -5.47
N GLU A 16 -8.95 29.31 -6.38
CA GLU A 16 -10.35 29.71 -6.25
C GLU A 16 -11.31 28.51 -6.25
N ALA A 17 -11.03 27.49 -7.10
CA ALA A 17 -11.83 26.28 -7.15
C ALA A 17 -11.62 25.41 -5.93
N THR A 18 -10.38 25.33 -5.43
CA THR A 18 -10.04 24.61 -4.21
C THR A 18 -10.69 25.26 -2.99
N ASP A 19 -10.63 26.58 -2.88
CA ASP A 19 -11.26 27.33 -1.78
C ASP A 19 -12.79 27.18 -1.79
N ALA A 20 -13.41 27.26 -2.94
CA ALA A 20 -14.86 27.06 -3.08
C ALA A 20 -15.30 25.64 -2.68
N SER A 21 -14.42 24.64 -2.83
CA SER A 21 -14.73 23.24 -2.51
C SER A 21 -14.45 22.88 -1.04
N MET A 22 -13.66 23.69 -0.32
CA MET A 22 -13.22 23.37 1.05
C MET A 22 -14.36 23.04 2.03
N PRO A 23 -15.47 23.83 2.09
CA PRO A 23 -16.52 23.56 3.06
C PRO A 23 -17.14 22.16 2.90
N MET A 24 -17.23 21.66 1.65
CA MET A 24 -17.72 20.31 1.36
C MET A 24 -16.67 19.23 1.71
N LEU A 25 -15.41 19.48 1.38
CA LEU A 25 -14.32 18.52 1.63
C LEU A 25 -14.08 18.33 3.14
N GLU A 26 -14.20 19.40 3.93
CA GLU A 26 -14.02 19.36 5.39
C GLU A 26 -15.12 18.57 6.12
N VAL A 27 -16.32 18.49 5.55
CA VAL A 27 -17.39 17.64 6.10
C VAL A 27 -17.12 16.15 5.83
N MET A 28 -16.50 15.84 4.71
CA MET A 28 -16.24 14.45 4.29
C MET A 28 -14.96 13.86 4.89
N GLY A 29 -14.00 14.70 5.25
CA GLY A 29 -12.69 14.29 5.70
C GLY A 29 -12.30 14.83 7.07
N ARG A 30 -11.52 14.04 7.82
CA ARG A 30 -10.91 14.54 9.07
C ARG A 30 -9.81 15.59 8.81
N ARG A 31 -9.23 15.59 7.60
CA ARG A 31 -8.22 16.56 7.15
C ARG A 31 -8.13 16.62 5.65
N VAL A 32 -8.04 17.84 5.12
CA VAL A 32 -7.79 18.13 3.70
C VAL A 32 -6.36 18.65 3.56
N TRP A 33 -5.59 18.00 2.66
CA TRP A 33 -4.24 18.42 2.30
C TRP A 33 -4.27 19.06 0.91
N ARG A 34 -3.74 20.27 0.80
CA ARG A 34 -3.66 20.98 -0.48
C ARG A 34 -2.34 20.68 -1.18
N TYR A 35 -2.43 20.18 -2.41
CA TYR A 35 -1.29 19.82 -3.24
C TYR A 35 -1.28 20.65 -4.52
N GLY A 36 -0.66 21.82 -4.50
CA GLY A 36 -0.39 22.63 -5.69
C GLY A 36 -1.64 23.07 -6.49
N SER A 37 -1.38 23.72 -7.64
CA SER A 37 -2.41 24.32 -8.47
C SER A 37 -2.85 23.45 -9.67
N THR A 38 -2.22 22.30 -9.89
CA THR A 38 -2.58 21.39 -10.99
C THR A 38 -3.34 20.18 -10.45
N ALA A 39 -4.39 19.76 -11.15
CA ALA A 39 -5.20 18.59 -10.75
C ALA A 39 -4.37 17.31 -10.60
N ALA A 40 -3.32 17.15 -11.42
CA ALA A 40 -2.41 16.01 -11.36
C ALA A 40 -1.64 15.89 -10.04
N ALA A 41 -1.40 16.99 -9.32
CA ALA A 41 -0.57 16.98 -8.11
C ALA A 41 -1.17 16.11 -6.98
N ALA A 42 -2.48 16.18 -6.74
CA ALA A 42 -3.14 15.32 -5.76
C ALA A 42 -3.13 13.85 -6.17
N SER A 43 -3.29 13.56 -7.46
CA SER A 43 -3.20 12.20 -8.00
C SER A 43 -1.79 11.63 -7.83
N LEU A 44 -0.76 12.39 -8.14
CA LEU A 44 0.64 11.98 -7.94
C LEU A 44 0.93 11.71 -6.46
N ALA A 45 0.48 12.59 -5.56
CA ALA A 45 0.64 12.37 -4.13
C ALA A 45 -0.08 11.09 -3.67
N LYS A 46 -1.31 10.82 -4.15
CA LYS A 46 -2.06 9.59 -3.83
C LYS A 46 -1.34 8.34 -4.35
N ILE A 47 -0.88 8.37 -5.59
CA ILE A 47 -0.11 7.26 -6.20
C ILE A 47 1.15 6.98 -5.38
N SER A 48 1.88 8.03 -4.98
CA SER A 48 3.09 7.89 -4.15
C SER A 48 2.80 7.24 -2.79
N VAL A 49 1.66 7.57 -2.15
CA VAL A 49 1.24 6.90 -0.90
C VAL A 49 0.98 5.42 -1.14
N ASN A 50 0.25 5.04 -2.19
CA ASN A 50 -0.05 3.65 -2.47
C ASN A 50 1.21 2.85 -2.85
N TYR A 51 2.13 3.48 -3.58
CA TYR A 51 3.43 2.89 -3.89
C TYR A 51 4.27 2.65 -2.62
N LEU A 52 4.23 3.58 -1.66
CA LEU A 52 4.86 3.38 -0.35
C LEU A 52 4.21 2.23 0.43
N ILE A 53 2.88 2.08 0.37
CA ILE A 53 2.19 0.94 1.00
C ILE A 53 2.60 -0.38 0.32
N ALA A 54 2.73 -0.42 -1.01
CA ALA A 54 3.22 -1.62 -1.71
C ALA A 54 4.62 -2.06 -1.24
N HIS A 55 5.53 -1.11 -0.97
CA HIS A 55 6.82 -1.39 -0.35
C HIS A 55 6.67 -1.95 1.06
N ALA A 56 5.79 -1.35 1.88
CA ALA A 56 5.56 -1.82 3.25
C ALA A 56 5.00 -3.26 3.26
N LEU A 57 4.09 -3.58 2.33
CA LEU A 57 3.57 -4.95 2.17
C LEU A 57 4.67 -5.95 1.82
N GLN A 58 5.57 -5.61 0.90
CA GLN A 58 6.69 -6.48 0.55
C GLN A 58 7.67 -6.64 1.71
N ALA A 59 8.01 -5.55 2.39
CA ALA A 59 8.90 -5.59 3.56
C ALA A 59 8.31 -6.44 4.71
N LEU A 60 7.00 -6.32 4.97
CA LEU A 60 6.28 -7.16 5.92
C LEU A 60 6.26 -8.62 5.49
N ALA A 61 6.00 -8.88 4.20
CA ALA A 61 5.98 -10.23 3.64
C ALA A 61 7.33 -10.95 3.84
N GLU A 62 8.43 -10.27 3.56
CA GLU A 62 9.79 -10.79 3.73
C GLU A 62 10.12 -11.02 5.21
N SER A 63 9.86 -10.02 6.05
CA SER A 63 10.16 -10.11 7.49
C SER A 63 9.36 -11.21 8.17
N ILE A 64 8.05 -11.28 7.91
CA ILE A 64 7.18 -12.30 8.49
C ILE A 64 7.56 -13.69 7.97
N THR A 65 7.84 -13.84 6.67
CA THR A 65 8.29 -15.12 6.12
C THR A 65 9.62 -15.58 6.74
N LEU A 66 10.55 -14.65 6.96
CA LEU A 66 11.82 -14.96 7.64
C LEU A 66 11.58 -15.49 9.05
N LEU A 67 10.71 -14.85 9.83
CA LEU A 67 10.36 -15.27 11.19
C LEU A 67 9.64 -16.62 11.20
N GLU A 68 8.68 -16.84 10.29
CA GLU A 68 8.00 -18.13 10.12
C GLU A 68 9.01 -19.26 9.87
N ARG A 69 10.03 -19.03 9.04
CA ARG A 69 11.09 -19.99 8.76
C ARG A 69 12.02 -20.21 9.96
N GLY A 70 12.19 -19.19 10.79
CA GLY A 70 12.92 -19.28 12.05
C GLY A 70 12.13 -19.91 13.20
N GLY A 71 10.84 -20.25 12.99
CA GLY A 71 9.98 -20.81 14.04
C GLY A 71 9.57 -19.79 15.10
N LEU A 72 9.57 -18.50 14.78
CA LEU A 72 9.25 -17.42 15.70
C LEU A 72 7.79 -16.98 15.56
N ASP A 73 7.24 -16.40 16.64
CA ASP A 73 5.87 -15.90 16.68
C ASP A 73 5.75 -14.60 15.88
N THR A 74 5.06 -14.68 14.75
CA THR A 74 4.84 -13.53 13.83
C THR A 74 3.79 -12.54 14.36
N GLY A 75 2.84 -13.00 15.17
CA GLY A 75 1.87 -12.13 15.82
C GLY A 75 2.55 -11.22 16.83
N GLN A 76 3.39 -11.77 17.70
CA GLN A 76 4.18 -11.00 18.65
C GLN A 76 5.11 -10.01 17.95
N PHE A 77 5.71 -10.40 16.81
CA PHE A 77 6.53 -9.49 16.02
C PHE A 77 5.72 -8.30 15.48
N VAL A 78 4.54 -8.54 14.92
CA VAL A 78 3.68 -7.46 14.40
C VAL A 78 3.25 -6.52 15.52
N GLU A 79 2.87 -7.04 16.67
CA GLU A 79 2.53 -6.23 17.84
C GLU A 79 3.73 -5.37 18.28
N MET A 80 4.91 -5.95 18.38
CA MET A 80 6.14 -5.25 18.79
C MET A 80 6.50 -4.11 17.83
N ILE A 81 6.50 -4.34 16.51
CA ILE A 81 6.85 -3.29 15.56
C ILE A 81 5.81 -2.16 15.52
N ASN A 82 4.52 -2.49 15.71
CA ASN A 82 3.45 -1.49 15.74
C ASN A 82 3.46 -0.66 17.03
N ASP A 83 3.87 -1.25 18.15
CA ASP A 83 4.00 -0.55 19.44
C ASP A 83 5.26 0.33 19.51
N SER A 84 6.30 0.02 18.72
CA SER A 84 7.61 0.66 18.84
C SER A 84 8.00 1.52 17.65
N VAL A 85 8.40 0.91 16.53
CA VAL A 85 9.12 1.61 15.43
C VAL A 85 8.23 1.98 14.24
N PHE A 86 7.12 1.27 14.04
CA PHE A 86 6.23 1.47 12.90
C PHE A 86 4.75 1.54 13.30
N PRO A 87 4.36 2.47 14.20
CA PRO A 87 2.97 2.57 14.61
C PRO A 87 2.06 3.02 13.47
N GLY A 88 0.91 2.38 13.33
CA GLY A 88 -0.12 2.82 12.40
C GLY A 88 -0.78 1.70 11.60
N PRO A 89 -1.82 2.06 10.83
CA PRO A 89 -2.70 1.07 10.19
C PRO A 89 -2.02 0.25 9.10
N VAL A 90 -0.94 0.74 8.50
CA VAL A 90 -0.22 0.01 7.45
C VAL A 90 0.54 -1.17 8.05
N TYR A 91 1.42 -0.92 9.02
CA TYR A 91 2.22 -1.99 9.60
C TYR A 91 1.43 -2.86 10.57
N GLY A 92 0.57 -2.29 11.41
CA GLY A 92 -0.29 -3.05 12.30
C GLY A 92 -1.35 -3.85 11.53
N GLY A 93 -2.16 -3.18 10.71
CA GLY A 93 -3.28 -3.82 10.02
C GLY A 93 -2.86 -4.84 8.97
N TYR A 94 -1.97 -4.47 8.05
CA TYR A 94 -1.48 -5.43 7.03
C TYR A 94 -0.52 -6.45 7.61
N GLY A 95 0.28 -6.10 8.62
CA GLY A 95 1.10 -7.06 9.35
C GLY A 95 0.26 -8.18 9.94
N GLU A 96 -0.84 -7.83 10.62
CA GLU A 96 -1.79 -8.80 11.17
C GLU A 96 -2.45 -9.65 10.06
N ALA A 97 -2.90 -9.01 8.96
CA ALA A 97 -3.50 -9.72 7.83
C ALA A 97 -2.52 -10.75 7.22
N ILE A 98 -1.24 -10.39 7.08
CA ILE A 98 -0.19 -11.28 6.57
C ILE A 98 0.11 -12.39 7.57
N ALA A 99 0.30 -12.09 8.86
CA ALA A 99 0.61 -13.08 9.88
C ALA A 99 -0.52 -14.13 10.01
N ARG A 100 -1.77 -13.70 9.91
CA ARG A 100 -2.96 -14.57 9.99
C ARG A 100 -3.42 -15.12 8.64
N ARG A 101 -2.83 -14.72 7.53
CA ARG A 101 -3.29 -15.03 6.15
C ARG A 101 -4.75 -14.68 5.93
N ALA A 102 -5.19 -13.56 6.47
CA ALA A 102 -6.57 -13.07 6.39
C ALA A 102 -6.72 -12.05 5.25
N TYR A 103 -6.96 -12.55 4.03
CA TYR A 103 -6.99 -11.71 2.82
C TYR A 103 -8.41 -11.48 2.28
N THR A 104 -9.44 -11.88 3.04
CA THR A 104 -10.86 -11.70 2.70
C THR A 104 -11.67 -11.25 3.92
N PRO A 105 -12.63 -10.30 3.75
CA PRO A 105 -12.88 -9.55 2.53
C PRO A 105 -11.74 -8.54 2.26
N PRO A 106 -11.42 -8.22 0.97
CA PRO A 106 -10.35 -7.27 0.66
C PRO A 106 -10.75 -5.84 1.02
N GLY A 107 -9.85 -5.11 1.63
CA GLY A 107 -9.93 -3.66 1.73
C GLY A 107 -9.49 -2.97 0.43
N PHE A 108 -8.50 -3.57 -0.24
CA PHE A 108 -7.97 -3.15 -1.54
C PHE A 108 -7.41 -4.39 -2.26
N THR A 109 -7.86 -4.64 -3.49
CA THR A 109 -7.54 -5.90 -4.16
C THR A 109 -6.13 -5.95 -4.75
N THR A 110 -5.59 -7.16 -4.93
CA THR A 110 -4.26 -7.40 -5.51
C THR A 110 -4.14 -6.80 -6.92
N VAL A 111 -5.18 -6.93 -7.76
CA VAL A 111 -5.20 -6.34 -9.11
C VAL A 111 -5.16 -4.81 -9.07
N LEU A 112 -5.82 -4.18 -8.11
CA LEU A 112 -5.74 -2.73 -7.92
C LEU A 112 -4.36 -2.31 -7.40
N GLY A 113 -3.73 -3.13 -6.57
CA GLY A 113 -2.35 -2.94 -6.12
C GLY A 113 -1.37 -2.94 -7.29
N LEU A 114 -1.46 -3.93 -8.19
CA LEU A 114 -0.67 -3.97 -9.42
C LEU A 114 -0.87 -2.71 -10.26
N LYS A 115 -2.13 -2.32 -10.49
CA LYS A 115 -2.45 -1.10 -11.23
C LYS A 115 -1.77 0.13 -10.61
N ASP A 116 -1.81 0.28 -9.29
CA ASP A 116 -1.23 1.43 -8.61
C ASP A 116 0.32 1.41 -8.64
N VAL A 117 0.96 0.23 -8.60
CA VAL A 117 2.41 0.09 -8.85
C VAL A 117 2.76 0.56 -10.26
N MET A 118 1.98 0.16 -11.29
CA MET A 118 2.21 0.58 -12.67
C MET A 118 2.01 2.09 -12.86
N LEU A 119 0.97 2.67 -12.25
CA LEU A 119 0.77 4.13 -12.28
C LEU A 119 1.94 4.90 -11.63
N ALA A 120 2.58 4.33 -10.60
CA ALA A 120 3.76 4.96 -10.01
C ALA A 120 4.97 4.90 -10.96
N VAL A 121 5.13 3.81 -11.71
CA VAL A 121 6.18 3.67 -12.74
C VAL A 121 5.97 4.69 -13.85
N ASP A 122 4.75 4.78 -14.41
CA ASP A 122 4.42 5.73 -15.46
C ASP A 122 4.64 7.18 -15.01
N ALA A 123 4.20 7.51 -13.79
CA ALA A 123 4.42 8.85 -13.22
C ALA A 123 5.90 9.17 -12.97
N ALA A 124 6.72 8.17 -12.63
CA ALA A 124 8.16 8.33 -12.46
C ALA A 124 8.85 8.59 -13.81
N ASP A 125 8.46 7.87 -14.85
CA ASP A 125 8.99 8.06 -16.22
C ASP A 125 8.65 9.48 -16.72
N ASP A 126 7.43 9.94 -16.54
CA ASP A 126 7.00 11.30 -16.89
C ASP A 126 7.78 12.39 -16.12
N ALA A 127 8.12 12.12 -14.86
CA ALA A 127 8.86 13.04 -14.00
C ALA A 127 10.38 12.92 -14.13
N GLY A 128 10.90 11.97 -14.91
CA GLY A 128 12.34 11.66 -15.00
C GLY A 128 12.91 11.11 -13.68
N ALA A 129 12.08 10.53 -12.82
CA ALA A 129 12.49 9.91 -11.56
C ALA A 129 12.81 8.42 -11.75
N ARG A 130 13.72 7.90 -10.92
CA ARG A 130 14.05 6.46 -10.93
C ARG A 130 13.47 5.77 -9.71
N LEU A 131 12.78 4.65 -9.94
CA LEU A 131 12.21 3.78 -8.89
C LEU A 131 12.94 2.43 -8.89
N PRO A 132 14.10 2.29 -8.22
CA PRO A 132 14.92 1.07 -8.30
C PRO A 132 14.21 -0.21 -7.85
N CYS A 133 13.24 -0.11 -6.92
CA CYS A 133 12.49 -1.27 -6.43
C CYS A 133 11.24 -1.60 -7.27
N ALA A 134 10.87 -0.77 -8.25
CA ALA A 134 9.68 -0.98 -9.05
C ALA A 134 9.65 -2.32 -9.80
N PRO A 135 10.76 -2.81 -10.41
CA PRO A 135 10.76 -4.11 -11.07
C PRO A 135 10.39 -5.26 -10.12
N VAL A 136 10.89 -5.24 -8.89
CA VAL A 136 10.60 -6.26 -7.87
C VAL A 136 9.14 -6.22 -7.47
N LEU A 137 8.61 -5.03 -7.15
CA LEU A 137 7.21 -4.87 -6.77
C LEU A 137 6.27 -5.30 -7.90
N ARG A 138 6.56 -4.88 -9.13
CA ARG A 138 5.79 -5.28 -10.31
C ARG A 138 5.74 -6.81 -10.43
N GLU A 139 6.88 -7.49 -10.42
CA GLU A 139 6.96 -8.94 -10.53
C GLU A 139 6.19 -9.66 -9.43
N VAL A 140 6.29 -9.18 -8.18
CA VAL A 140 5.55 -9.74 -7.04
C VAL A 140 4.05 -9.58 -7.23
N PHE A 141 3.57 -8.39 -7.61
CA PHE A 141 2.14 -8.16 -7.82
C PHE A 141 1.60 -8.90 -9.04
N GLU A 142 2.33 -8.95 -10.16
CA GLU A 142 1.95 -9.76 -11.34
C GLU A 142 1.82 -11.25 -10.97
N THR A 143 2.77 -11.77 -10.18
CA THR A 143 2.72 -13.15 -9.69
C THR A 143 1.54 -13.35 -8.73
N ALA A 144 1.29 -12.42 -7.83
CA ALA A 144 0.16 -12.51 -6.91
C ALA A 144 -1.18 -12.52 -7.66
N VAL A 145 -1.37 -11.65 -8.65
CA VAL A 145 -2.59 -11.61 -9.47
C VAL A 145 -2.80 -12.93 -10.22
N SER A 146 -1.74 -13.48 -10.81
CA SER A 146 -1.85 -14.68 -11.66
C SER A 146 -1.89 -16.01 -10.90
N GLN A 147 -1.25 -16.11 -9.74
CA GLN A 147 -1.02 -17.38 -9.05
C GLN A 147 -1.64 -17.45 -7.64
N VAL A 148 -1.94 -16.32 -7.00
CA VAL A 148 -2.52 -16.28 -5.65
C VAL A 148 -4.01 -15.92 -5.71
N GLY A 149 -4.35 -14.78 -6.31
CA GLY A 149 -5.73 -14.35 -6.51
C GLY A 149 -5.85 -12.84 -6.75
N ALA A 150 -6.49 -12.48 -7.86
CA ALA A 150 -6.67 -11.08 -8.27
C ALA A 150 -7.61 -10.30 -7.32
N ASP A 151 -8.61 -10.99 -6.75
CA ASP A 151 -9.66 -10.40 -5.91
C ASP A 151 -9.38 -10.50 -4.40
N LEU A 152 -8.22 -11.07 -4.01
CA LEU A 152 -7.78 -11.06 -2.62
C LEU A 152 -7.25 -9.67 -2.22
N ASP A 153 -7.20 -9.42 -0.91
CA ASP A 153 -6.52 -8.22 -0.41
C ASP A 153 -5.06 -8.19 -0.88
N TRP A 154 -4.54 -7.01 -1.21
CA TRP A 154 -3.18 -6.88 -1.74
C TRP A 154 -2.08 -7.33 -0.76
N ALA A 155 -2.39 -7.47 0.53
CA ALA A 155 -1.52 -8.14 1.51
C ALA A 155 -1.22 -9.61 1.13
N ALA A 156 -2.03 -10.22 0.25
CA ALA A 156 -1.79 -11.56 -0.28
C ALA A 156 -0.51 -11.70 -1.12
N VAL A 157 0.15 -10.60 -1.50
CA VAL A 157 1.51 -10.62 -2.09
C VAL A 157 2.51 -11.39 -1.20
N ALA A 158 2.24 -11.49 0.10
CA ALA A 158 3.05 -12.28 1.03
C ALA A 158 3.11 -13.77 0.66
N GLU A 159 2.09 -14.31 0.01
CA GLU A 159 2.09 -15.72 -0.43
C GLU A 159 3.09 -15.97 -1.58
N VAL A 160 3.37 -14.97 -2.40
CA VAL A 160 4.44 -15.03 -3.42
C VAL A 160 5.81 -15.20 -2.74
N THR A 161 6.08 -14.39 -1.71
CA THR A 161 7.33 -14.47 -0.93
C THR A 161 7.47 -15.81 -0.23
N ARG A 162 6.39 -16.32 0.39
CA ARG A 162 6.34 -17.64 1.04
C ARG A 162 6.58 -18.79 0.05
N GLY A 163 5.99 -18.71 -1.14
CA GLY A 163 6.15 -19.70 -2.21
C GLY A 163 7.59 -19.75 -2.74
N ARG A 164 8.20 -18.60 -3.01
CA ARG A 164 9.60 -18.48 -3.45
C ARG A 164 10.59 -18.98 -2.42
N SER A 165 10.30 -18.81 -1.13
CA SER A 165 11.15 -19.32 -0.05
C SER A 165 11.26 -20.86 -0.01
N ARG A 166 10.49 -21.59 -0.81
CA ARG A 166 10.60 -23.06 -0.98
C ARG A 166 11.58 -23.47 -2.08
N LEU A 167 11.94 -22.53 -2.97
CA LEU A 167 12.93 -22.79 -4.00
C LEU A 167 14.32 -22.67 -3.35
N SER A 168 15.00 -23.82 -3.21
CA SER A 168 16.37 -23.89 -2.72
C SER A 168 17.30 -23.10 -3.65
N TRP A 169 17.81 -21.98 -3.17
CA TRP A 169 18.93 -21.27 -3.76
C TRP A 169 20.24 -21.75 -3.09
N TRP A 170 20.55 -23.07 -3.25
CA TRP A 170 21.87 -23.64 -2.90
C TRP A 170 22.26 -24.65 -3.96
#